data_8ffafbb08e2d93d5d280e842e0cc05b6
#
_entry.id   8ffafbb08e2d93d5d280e842e0cc05b6
#
_cell.length_a   1.000
_cell.length_b   1.000
_cell.length_c   1.000
_cell.angle_alpha   90.00
_cell.angle_beta   90.00
_cell.angle_gamma   90.00
#
_symmetry.space_group_name_H-M   'P 1'
#
loop_
_entity.id
_entity.type
_entity.pdbx_description
1 polymer ?
#
loop_
_entity_poly.entity_id
_entity_poly.type
_entity_poly.pdbx_seq_one_letter_code
_entity_poly.pdbx_strand_id
1 'polypeptide(L)'
;MEKNRDKINEFLEQFDLTTLIADGFDEAIVGIIMQDEHPKVVYDEYKCVDILIEEGLAEEEAQEYFDYNVSGAYMGESTPIFMHPISGI
;
A
#
# COMPACT_ATOMS: atom_id res chain seq x y z
N MET A 1 10.12 -14.91 9.59
CA MET A 1 9.58 -13.57 9.93
C MET A 1 8.29 -13.32 9.16
N GLU A 2 7.27 -12.86 9.85
CA GLU A 2 5.97 -12.62 9.25
C GLU A 2 5.97 -11.35 8.41
N LYS A 3 5.41 -11.44 7.19
CA LYS A 3 5.30 -10.28 6.31
C LYS A 3 4.13 -9.40 6.72
N ASN A 4 4.22 -8.11 6.39
CA ASN A 4 3.14 -7.17 6.70
C ASN A 4 1.80 -7.59 6.10
N ARG A 5 1.80 -8.14 4.88
CA ARG A 5 0.56 -8.63 4.27
C ARG A 5 -0.05 -9.76 5.08
N ASP A 6 0.76 -10.63 5.67
CA ASP A 6 0.27 -11.73 6.48
C ASP A 6 -0.41 -11.22 7.74
N LYS A 7 0.13 -10.18 8.34
CA LYS A 7 -0.48 -9.54 9.51
C LYS A 7 -1.83 -8.92 9.17
N ILE A 8 -1.92 -8.27 8.03
CA ILE A 8 -3.19 -7.69 7.55
C ILE A 8 -4.22 -8.80 7.34
N ASN A 9 -3.83 -9.88 6.67
CA ASN A 9 -4.75 -10.98 6.40
C ASN A 9 -5.21 -11.66 7.68
N GLU A 10 -4.32 -11.91 8.63
CA GLU A 10 -4.68 -12.48 9.93
C GLU A 10 -5.66 -11.59 10.69
N PHE A 11 -5.42 -10.28 10.68
CA PHE A 11 -6.32 -9.34 11.32
C PHE A 11 -7.71 -9.39 10.70
N LEU A 12 -7.79 -9.39 9.36
CA LEU A 12 -9.07 -9.40 8.65
C LEU A 12 -9.83 -10.72 8.80
N GLU A 13 -9.14 -11.83 8.96
CA GLU A 13 -9.78 -13.13 9.19
C GLU A 13 -10.68 -13.13 10.42
N GLN A 14 -10.33 -12.33 11.43
CA GLN A 14 -11.13 -12.21 12.65
C GLN A 14 -12.52 -11.62 12.37
N PHE A 15 -12.67 -10.89 11.27
CA PHE A 15 -13.91 -10.23 10.90
C PHE A 15 -14.55 -10.86 9.67
N ASP A 16 -13.99 -11.95 9.18
CA ASP A 16 -14.43 -12.62 7.97
C ASP A 16 -14.43 -11.67 6.76
N LEU A 17 -13.39 -10.83 6.69
CA LEU A 17 -13.22 -9.82 5.64
C LEU A 17 -11.96 -10.07 4.83
N THR A 18 -11.94 -9.56 3.60
CA THR A 18 -10.77 -9.57 2.73
C THR A 18 -10.55 -8.17 2.18
N THR A 19 -9.33 -7.92 1.67
CA THR A 19 -8.99 -6.64 1.05
C THR A 19 -8.00 -6.86 -0.08
N LEU A 20 -7.73 -5.78 -0.83
CA LEU A 20 -6.74 -5.81 -1.90
C LEU A 20 -5.39 -5.34 -1.36
N ILE A 21 -4.34 -6.01 -1.82
CA ILE A 21 -2.97 -5.69 -1.44
C ILE A 21 -2.17 -5.41 -2.71
N ALA A 22 -1.45 -4.29 -2.71
CA ALA A 22 -0.59 -3.94 -3.83
C ALA A 22 0.69 -4.81 -3.78
N ASP A 23 0.86 -5.70 -4.74
CA ASP A 23 2.00 -6.59 -4.78
C ASP A 23 3.31 -5.83 -4.92
N GLY A 24 4.31 -6.25 -4.16
CA GLY A 24 5.64 -5.66 -4.22
C GLY A 24 5.86 -4.52 -3.24
N PHE A 25 4.84 -4.08 -2.51
CA PHE A 25 4.94 -2.93 -1.60
C PHE A 25 4.66 -3.28 -0.14
N ASP A 26 4.84 -4.54 0.23
CA ASP A 26 4.54 -5.00 1.60
C ASP A 26 5.27 -4.19 2.68
N GLU A 27 6.52 -3.84 2.42
CA GLU A 27 7.33 -3.09 3.39
C GLU A 27 6.84 -1.66 3.59
N ALA A 28 6.02 -1.16 2.66
CA ALA A 28 5.45 0.17 2.76
C ALA A 28 4.10 0.20 3.48
N ILE A 29 3.56 -0.96 3.88
CA ILE A 29 2.29 -1.01 4.58
C ILE A 29 2.41 -0.35 5.95
N VAL A 30 1.53 0.61 6.22
CA VAL A 30 1.48 1.35 7.48
C VAL A 30 0.38 0.80 8.39
N GLY A 31 -0.75 0.41 7.81
CA GLY A 31 -1.87 -0.06 8.57
C GLY A 31 -3.09 -0.30 7.70
N ILE A 32 -4.25 -0.28 8.32
CA ILE A 32 -5.52 -0.58 7.64
C ILE A 32 -6.62 0.34 8.16
N ILE A 33 -7.52 0.73 7.28
CA ILE A 33 -8.68 1.53 7.63
C ILE A 33 -9.90 0.63 7.61
N MET A 34 -10.67 0.65 8.71
CA MET A 34 -11.84 -0.19 8.93
C MET A 34 -13.13 0.61 9.09
N GLN A 35 -13.24 1.75 8.39
CA GLN A 35 -14.36 2.67 8.59
C GLN A 35 -15.70 2.20 8.04
N ASP A 36 -15.70 1.33 7.09
CA ASP A 36 -16.92 0.80 6.48
C ASP A 36 -16.75 -0.70 6.24
N GLU A 37 -17.59 -1.29 5.43
CA GLU A 37 -17.52 -2.74 5.13
C GLU A 37 -16.42 -3.08 4.14
N HIS A 38 -15.65 -2.07 3.70
CA HIS A 38 -14.61 -2.23 2.70
C HIS A 38 -13.25 -1.83 3.28
N PRO A 39 -12.57 -2.73 4.00
CA PRO A 39 -11.27 -2.40 4.60
C PRO A 39 -10.27 -2.03 3.51
N LYS A 40 -9.43 -1.03 3.81
CA LYS A 40 -8.43 -0.52 2.89
C LYS A 40 -7.06 -0.54 3.55
N VAL A 41 -6.08 -1.13 2.87
CA VAL A 41 -4.69 -1.12 3.35
C VAL A 41 -4.08 0.26 3.04
N VAL A 42 -3.36 0.81 4.01
CA VAL A 42 -2.72 2.11 3.89
C VAL A 42 -1.22 1.91 3.71
N TYR A 43 -0.67 2.56 2.70
CA TYR A 43 0.75 2.49 2.34
C TYR A 43 1.41 3.85 2.52
N ASP A 44 2.69 3.84 2.88
CA ASP A 44 3.55 5.03 2.88
C ASP A 44 4.02 5.26 1.44
N GLU A 45 3.57 6.34 0.82
CA GLU A 45 3.89 6.64 -0.58
C GLU A 45 5.39 6.76 -0.81
N TYR A 46 6.12 7.41 0.11
CA TYR A 46 7.56 7.58 -0.04
C TYR A 46 8.30 6.24 -0.03
N LYS A 47 7.87 5.32 0.81
CA LYS A 47 8.46 3.99 0.83
C LYS A 47 8.15 3.20 -0.43
N CYS A 48 6.95 3.39 -0.99
CA CYS A 48 6.63 2.76 -2.27
C CYS A 48 7.57 3.23 -3.37
N VAL A 49 7.83 4.54 -3.44
CA VAL A 49 8.75 5.10 -4.43
C VAL A 49 10.18 4.59 -4.18
N ASP A 50 10.60 4.53 -2.91
CA ASP A 50 11.91 4.00 -2.56
C ASP A 50 12.10 2.56 -3.00
N ILE A 51 11.07 1.74 -2.86
CA ILE A 51 11.10 0.34 -3.33
C ILE A 51 11.34 0.29 -4.84
N LEU A 52 10.68 1.16 -5.60
CA LEU A 52 10.86 1.21 -7.04
C LEU A 52 12.27 1.66 -7.41
N ILE A 53 12.85 2.58 -6.66
CA ILE A 53 14.23 3.01 -6.86
C ILE A 53 15.20 1.85 -6.60
N GLU A 54 14.96 1.09 -5.54
CA GLU A 54 15.77 -0.10 -5.22
C GLU A 54 15.68 -1.16 -6.31
N GLU A 55 14.58 -1.21 -7.04
CA GLU A 55 14.39 -2.14 -8.16
C GLU A 55 15.08 -1.67 -9.43
N GLY A 56 15.69 -0.49 -9.43
CA GLY A 56 16.52 -0.02 -10.53
C GLY A 56 16.02 1.21 -11.26
N LEU A 57 14.90 1.80 -10.85
CA LEU A 57 14.39 3.01 -11.49
C LEU A 57 15.10 4.24 -10.94
N ALA A 58 15.32 5.25 -11.80
CA ALA A 58 15.76 6.55 -11.35
C ALA A 58 14.65 7.22 -10.56
N GLU A 59 14.98 8.18 -9.70
CA GLU A 59 14.00 8.83 -8.82
C GLU A 59 12.79 9.38 -9.59
N GLU A 60 13.02 10.10 -10.68
CA GLU A 60 11.93 10.65 -11.49
C GLU A 60 11.08 9.56 -12.14
N GLU A 61 11.73 8.51 -12.63
CA GLU A 61 11.03 7.39 -13.24
C GLU A 61 10.18 6.63 -12.21
N ALA A 62 10.71 6.47 -11.00
CA ALA A 62 9.99 5.79 -9.93
C ALA A 62 8.73 6.56 -9.55
N GLN A 63 8.83 7.89 -9.42
CA GLN A 63 7.69 8.72 -9.10
C GLN A 63 6.63 8.68 -10.19
N GLU A 64 7.04 8.76 -11.45
CA GLU A 64 6.12 8.69 -12.59
C GLU A 64 5.43 7.32 -12.66
N TYR A 65 6.19 6.26 -12.48
CA TYR A 65 5.63 4.91 -12.48
C TYR A 65 4.60 4.76 -11.38
N PHE A 66 4.92 5.24 -10.17
CA PHE A 66 4.01 5.17 -9.04
C PHE A 66 2.72 5.94 -9.33
N ASP A 67 2.84 7.16 -9.82
CA ASP A 67 1.68 8.03 -10.09
C ASP A 67 0.73 7.42 -11.13
N TYR A 68 1.28 6.85 -12.20
CA TYR A 68 0.46 6.33 -13.30
C TYR A 68 -0.04 4.91 -13.09
N ASN A 69 0.76 4.06 -12.46
CA ASN A 69 0.48 2.63 -12.42
C ASN A 69 0.06 2.11 -11.05
N VAL A 70 0.29 2.87 -10.01
CA VAL A 70 0.01 2.43 -8.64
C VAL A 70 -1.06 3.30 -8.00
N SER A 71 -0.77 4.57 -7.73
CA SER A 71 -1.70 5.43 -7.00
C SER A 71 -2.95 5.78 -7.81
N GLY A 72 -2.84 5.81 -9.13
CA GLY A 72 -3.95 6.13 -10.02
C GLY A 72 -4.88 4.96 -10.33
N ALA A 73 -4.54 3.76 -9.91
CA ALA A 73 -5.31 2.56 -10.23
C ALA A 73 -6.49 2.38 -9.27
N TYR A 74 -7.71 2.55 -9.77
CA TYR A 74 -8.90 2.25 -8.98
C TYR A 74 -9.28 0.77 -9.16
N MET A 75 -9.43 0.06 -8.05
CA MET A 75 -9.69 -1.38 -8.04
C MET A 75 -10.92 -1.76 -7.22
N GLY A 76 -11.88 -0.85 -7.13
CA GLY A 76 -13.09 -1.07 -6.36
C GLY A 76 -13.05 -0.37 -5.01
N GLU A 77 -13.98 -0.74 -4.13
CA GLU A 77 -14.18 -0.06 -2.85
C GLU A 77 -13.08 -0.33 -1.83
N SER A 78 -12.29 -1.40 -2.05
CA SER A 78 -11.14 -1.73 -1.20
C SER A 78 -9.81 -1.33 -1.83
N THR A 79 -9.83 -0.35 -2.73
CA THR A 79 -8.61 0.18 -3.34
C THR A 79 -7.64 0.67 -2.27
N PRO A 80 -6.36 0.27 -2.34
CA PRO A 80 -5.37 0.74 -1.37
C PRO A 80 -5.26 2.27 -1.30
N ILE A 81 -4.92 2.77 -0.12
CA ILE A 81 -4.71 4.20 0.12
C ILE A 81 -3.21 4.46 0.25
N PHE A 82 -2.74 5.52 -0.40
CA PHE A 82 -1.33 5.92 -0.33
C PHE A 82 -1.27 7.27 0.38
N MET A 83 -0.53 7.31 1.49
CA MET A 83 -0.45 8.51 2.32
C MET A 83 0.95 9.10 2.34
N HIS A 84 1.02 10.39 2.63
CA HIS A 84 2.27 11.09 2.91
C HIS A 84 2.43 11.15 4.43
N PRO A 85 3.38 10.41 5.04
CA PRO A 85 3.55 10.45 6.48
C PRO A 85 4.02 11.84 6.90
N ILE A 86 3.58 12.27 8.08
CA ILE A 86 3.89 13.62 8.55
C ILE A 86 5.40 13.84 8.71
N SER A 87 6.14 12.79 9.02
CA SER A 87 7.60 12.84 9.13
C SER A 87 8.30 13.14 7.80
N GLY A 88 7.61 12.98 6.68
CA GLY A 88 8.14 13.25 5.34
C GLY A 88 7.69 14.56 4.73
N ILE A 89 6.91 15.34 5.46
CA ILE A 89 6.37 16.61 4.96
C ILE A 89 7.24 17.79 5.35
#